data_bd5356a934701f64941e4f9e44407f92
#
_entry.id   bd5356a934701f64941e4f9e44407f92
#
_cell.length_a   1.000
_cell.length_b   1.000
_cell.length_c   1.000
_cell.angle_alpha   90.00
_cell.angle_beta   90.00
_cell.angle_gamma   90.00
#
_symmetry.space_group_name_H-M   'P 1'
#
loop_
_entity.id
_entity.type
_entity.pdbx_description
1 polymer ?
#
loop_
_entity_poly.entity_id
_entity_poly.type
_entity_poly.pdbx_seq_one_letter_code
_entity_poly.pdbx_strand_id
1 'polypeptide(L)'
;VYSTAISANNPERVRAAELKIPILTRAAALAVLMSESKSIAVAGTHGKTTTSSMLAVALQACGADPSFAIGGTITASGSNAHRGTGEIFVAEADESDGSFIEYNPFAAIVTNVEHDHVDFFPTPESVAQAFRDFVATIKPEGFLTYCADDAGSAALASTTKSLQLLSYGVSEGADLHIDHIELMTMGSTARAVWKGKTVGHIELQVPGHHNLLNAAGVLATGLNLGFGAAELLTGLGTFRGTGRRFEL
;
A
#
# COMPACT_ATOMS: atom_id res chain seq x y z
N VAL A 1 -8.42 -6.48 21.58
CA VAL A 1 -7.35 -6.04 20.65
C VAL A 1 -6.49 -5.01 21.35
N TYR A 2 -5.18 -5.08 21.18
CA TYR A 2 -4.23 -4.15 21.79
C TYR A 2 -3.16 -3.67 20.80
N SER A 3 -2.60 -2.48 21.03
CA SER A 3 -1.42 -1.99 20.33
C SER A 3 -0.15 -2.58 20.94
N THR A 4 0.88 -2.83 20.13
CA THR A 4 2.21 -3.28 20.55
C THR A 4 2.87 -2.32 21.57
N ALA A 5 2.47 -1.03 21.55
CA ALA A 5 2.88 -0.03 22.55
C ALA A 5 2.31 -0.29 23.97
N ILE A 6 1.30 -1.16 24.13
CA ILE A 6 0.69 -1.48 25.42
C ILE A 6 1.47 -2.60 26.10
N SER A 7 2.03 -2.32 27.25
CA SER A 7 2.88 -3.26 27.98
C SER A 7 2.11 -4.50 28.48
N ALA A 8 2.83 -5.60 28.71
CA ALA A 8 2.25 -6.87 29.16
C ALA A 8 1.59 -6.80 30.55
N ASN A 9 2.03 -5.86 31.41
CA ASN A 9 1.48 -5.64 32.75
C ASN A 9 0.30 -4.66 32.79
N ASN A 10 -0.22 -4.22 31.63
CA ASN A 10 -1.42 -3.41 31.57
C ASN A 10 -2.59 -4.17 32.25
N PRO A 11 -3.34 -3.53 33.17
CA PRO A 11 -4.40 -4.21 33.94
C PRO A 11 -5.47 -4.89 33.08
N GLU A 12 -5.83 -4.31 31.94
CA GLU A 12 -6.83 -4.90 31.04
C GLU A 12 -6.30 -6.16 30.37
N ARG A 13 -4.99 -6.16 29.95
CA ARG A 13 -4.35 -7.35 29.38
C ARG A 13 -4.23 -8.47 30.41
N VAL A 14 -3.81 -8.15 31.62
CA VAL A 14 -3.72 -9.11 32.73
C VAL A 14 -5.09 -9.69 33.01
N ARG A 15 -6.11 -8.85 33.12
CA ARG A 15 -7.49 -9.30 33.39
C ARG A 15 -8.06 -10.16 32.29
N ALA A 16 -7.81 -9.82 31.02
CA ALA A 16 -8.22 -10.66 29.89
C ALA A 16 -7.56 -12.04 29.92
N ALA A 17 -6.27 -12.10 30.26
CA ALA A 17 -5.53 -13.36 30.41
C ALA A 17 -6.09 -14.23 31.56
N GLU A 18 -6.38 -13.66 32.74
CA GLU A 18 -7.00 -14.34 33.87
C GLU A 18 -8.36 -14.94 33.50
N LEU A 19 -9.16 -14.19 32.72
CA LEU A 19 -10.48 -14.61 32.25
C LEU A 19 -10.43 -15.51 31.02
N LYS A 20 -9.23 -15.83 30.49
CA LYS A 20 -9.02 -16.61 29.26
C LYS A 20 -9.73 -16.02 28.05
N ILE A 21 -9.87 -14.70 28.01
CA ILE A 21 -10.41 -13.99 26.84
C ILE A 21 -9.28 -13.92 25.77
N PRO A 22 -9.55 -14.35 24.53
CA PRO A 22 -8.57 -14.21 23.45
C PRO A 22 -8.19 -12.75 23.24
N ILE A 23 -6.90 -12.46 23.21
CA ILE A 23 -6.36 -11.13 22.93
C ILE A 23 -5.52 -11.19 21.65
N LEU A 24 -5.70 -10.18 20.80
CA LEU A 24 -5.01 -10.05 19.51
C LEU A 24 -4.25 -8.74 19.45
N THR A 25 -3.12 -8.74 18.75
CA THR A 25 -2.50 -7.49 18.32
C THR A 25 -3.42 -6.76 17.35
N ARG A 26 -3.20 -5.47 17.14
CA ARG A 26 -3.93 -4.70 16.11
C ARG A 26 -3.74 -5.32 14.73
N ALA A 27 -2.52 -5.74 14.41
CA ALA A 27 -2.20 -6.39 13.13
C ALA A 27 -2.92 -7.73 12.96
N ALA A 28 -2.90 -8.60 13.98
CA ALA A 28 -3.61 -9.87 13.96
C ALA A 28 -5.13 -9.69 13.79
N ALA A 29 -5.71 -8.71 14.48
CA ALA A 29 -7.14 -8.40 14.35
C ALA A 29 -7.48 -7.90 12.94
N LEU A 30 -6.62 -7.05 12.35
CA LEU A 30 -6.79 -6.58 10.98
C LEU A 30 -6.63 -7.72 9.98
N ALA A 31 -5.66 -8.63 10.19
CA ALA A 31 -5.48 -9.83 9.37
C ALA A 31 -6.74 -10.71 9.34
N VAL A 32 -7.43 -10.87 10.47
CA VAL A 32 -8.72 -11.57 10.53
C VAL A 32 -9.77 -10.89 9.66
N LEU A 33 -9.87 -9.55 9.71
CA LEU A 33 -10.83 -8.80 8.86
C LEU A 33 -10.49 -8.89 7.37
N MET A 34 -9.21 -8.99 7.03
CA MET A 34 -8.71 -9.10 5.66
C MET A 34 -8.88 -10.51 5.08
N SER A 35 -8.96 -11.54 5.93
CA SER A 35 -8.84 -12.95 5.50
C SER A 35 -9.94 -13.41 4.54
N GLU A 36 -11.15 -12.84 4.64
CA GLU A 36 -12.30 -13.14 3.80
C GLU A 36 -12.35 -12.33 2.49
N SER A 37 -11.36 -11.45 2.28
CA SER A 37 -11.34 -10.51 1.16
C SER A 37 -10.13 -10.75 0.25
N LYS A 38 -10.20 -10.23 -0.96
CA LYS A 38 -9.03 -10.01 -1.82
C LYS A 38 -8.23 -8.84 -1.27
N SER A 39 -7.42 -9.10 -0.26
CA SER A 39 -6.72 -8.04 0.46
C SER A 39 -5.47 -7.57 -0.29
N ILE A 40 -5.28 -6.25 -0.33
CA ILE A 40 -4.12 -5.59 -0.90
C ILE A 40 -3.43 -4.80 0.20
N ALA A 41 -2.22 -5.20 0.55
CA ALA A 41 -1.44 -4.51 1.56
C ALA A 41 -0.45 -3.53 0.90
N VAL A 42 -0.41 -2.30 1.40
CA VAL A 42 0.53 -1.28 0.92
C VAL A 42 1.62 -1.09 1.95
N ALA A 43 2.82 -1.53 1.63
CA ALA A 43 4.02 -1.46 2.45
C ALA A 43 5.08 -0.55 1.81
N GLY A 44 6.10 -0.22 2.60
CA GLY A 44 7.24 0.60 2.18
C GLY A 44 7.61 1.61 3.24
N THR A 45 8.85 2.04 3.28
CA THR A 45 9.34 3.00 4.28
C THR A 45 8.55 4.32 4.18
N HIS A 46 8.29 4.79 2.96
CA HIS A 46 7.55 6.03 2.68
C HIS A 46 6.41 5.81 1.69
N GLY A 47 5.40 6.69 1.73
CA GLY A 47 4.31 6.68 0.76
C GLY A 47 3.14 5.73 1.05
N LYS A 48 3.20 4.88 2.06
CA LYS A 48 2.15 3.91 2.43
C LYS A 48 0.74 4.51 2.48
N THR A 49 0.56 5.52 3.33
CA THR A 49 -0.74 6.18 3.55
C THR A 49 -1.29 6.81 2.28
N THR A 50 -0.43 7.48 1.50
CA THR A 50 -0.82 8.11 0.23
C THR A 50 -1.22 7.07 -0.79
N THR A 51 -0.43 6.01 -0.95
CA THR A 51 -0.68 4.95 -1.93
C THR A 51 -1.93 4.15 -1.59
N SER A 52 -2.13 3.77 -0.32
CA SER A 52 -3.34 3.05 0.11
C SER A 52 -4.60 3.92 -0.05
N SER A 53 -4.51 5.21 0.23
CA SER A 53 -5.61 6.16 0.00
C SER A 53 -5.93 6.33 -1.48
N MET A 54 -4.91 6.51 -2.33
CA MET A 54 -5.08 6.56 -3.79
C MET A 54 -5.72 5.27 -4.32
N LEU A 55 -5.28 4.11 -3.83
CA LEU A 55 -5.84 2.82 -4.25
C LEU A 55 -7.33 2.71 -3.86
N ALA A 56 -7.68 3.07 -2.63
CA ALA A 56 -9.08 3.05 -2.19
C ALA A 56 -9.96 3.96 -3.07
N VAL A 57 -9.52 5.20 -3.32
CA VAL A 57 -10.25 6.18 -4.15
C VAL A 57 -10.36 5.71 -5.61
N ALA A 58 -9.28 5.18 -6.19
CA ALA A 58 -9.28 4.66 -7.56
C ALA A 58 -10.25 3.47 -7.72
N LEU A 59 -10.26 2.55 -6.76
CA LEU A 59 -11.17 1.40 -6.77
C LEU A 59 -12.63 1.82 -6.57
N GLN A 60 -12.89 2.84 -5.73
CA GLN A 60 -14.23 3.42 -5.59
C GLN A 60 -14.74 4.02 -6.91
N ALA A 61 -13.88 4.71 -7.67
CA ALA A 61 -14.23 5.24 -8.99
C ALA A 61 -14.55 4.12 -10.00
N CYS A 62 -13.97 2.94 -9.83
CA CYS A 62 -14.30 1.73 -10.60
C CYS A 62 -15.60 1.03 -10.13
N GLY A 63 -16.30 1.57 -9.12
CA GLY A 63 -17.50 0.95 -8.56
C GLY A 63 -17.26 -0.28 -7.67
N ALA A 64 -16.01 -0.50 -7.24
CA ALA A 64 -15.63 -1.70 -6.48
C ALA A 64 -16.02 -1.65 -4.99
N ASP A 65 -16.29 -0.47 -4.44
CA ASP A 65 -16.59 -0.22 -3.00
C ASP A 65 -15.70 -1.03 -2.04
N PRO A 66 -14.37 -0.82 -2.05
CA PRO A 66 -13.46 -1.61 -1.23
C PRO A 66 -13.62 -1.29 0.26
N SER A 67 -13.46 -2.29 1.13
CA SER A 67 -13.14 -2.02 2.53
C SER A 67 -11.72 -1.47 2.63
N PHE A 68 -11.46 -0.58 3.60
CA PHE A 68 -10.09 -0.12 3.83
C PHE A 68 -9.79 0.21 5.30
N ALA A 69 -8.51 0.09 5.66
CA ALA A 69 -7.92 0.55 6.93
C ALA A 69 -6.57 1.21 6.64
N ILE A 70 -6.49 2.52 6.84
CA ILE A 70 -5.39 3.38 6.42
C ILE A 70 -4.92 4.23 7.60
N GLY A 71 -3.63 4.53 7.68
CA GLY A 71 -3.03 5.29 8.78
C GLY A 71 -3.37 6.79 8.81
N GLY A 72 -3.96 7.32 7.74
CA GLY A 72 -4.41 8.71 7.63
C GLY A 72 -5.83 8.84 7.10
N THR A 73 -6.46 9.97 7.34
CA THR A 73 -7.82 10.25 6.87
C THR A 73 -7.80 10.61 5.38
N ILE A 74 -8.61 9.93 4.57
CA ILE A 74 -8.82 10.31 3.17
C ILE A 74 -9.62 11.62 3.15
N THR A 75 -9.06 12.67 2.59
CA THR A 75 -9.67 14.03 2.62
C THR A 75 -11.08 14.03 2.02
N ALA A 76 -11.31 13.27 0.95
CA ALA A 76 -12.60 13.23 0.26
C ALA A 76 -13.73 12.58 1.08
N SER A 77 -13.41 11.55 1.90
CA SER A 77 -14.41 10.82 2.69
C SER A 77 -14.43 11.20 4.17
N GLY A 78 -13.40 11.92 4.66
CA GLY A 78 -13.24 12.23 6.07
C GLY A 78 -13.00 11.01 6.96
N SER A 79 -12.64 9.85 6.38
CA SER A 79 -12.47 8.58 7.11
C SER A 79 -11.12 7.94 6.82
N ASN A 80 -10.60 7.21 7.80
CA ASN A 80 -9.41 6.36 7.67
C ASN A 80 -9.75 4.86 7.65
N ALA A 81 -11.02 4.52 7.84
CA ALA A 81 -11.52 3.16 7.75
C ALA A 81 -12.94 3.14 7.17
N HIS A 82 -13.22 2.15 6.36
CA HIS A 82 -14.53 1.95 5.73
C HIS A 82 -14.78 0.45 5.56
N ARG A 83 -16.01 0.03 5.82
CA ARG A 83 -16.47 -1.29 5.45
C ARG A 83 -17.27 -1.18 4.15
N GLY A 84 -16.65 -1.56 3.06
CA GLY A 84 -17.29 -1.63 1.75
C GLY A 84 -18.12 -2.91 1.58
N THR A 85 -18.87 -2.95 0.50
CA THR A 85 -19.66 -4.11 0.08
C THR A 85 -18.94 -4.97 -0.97
N GLY A 86 -17.79 -4.49 -1.47
CA GLY A 86 -16.98 -5.18 -2.47
C GLY A 86 -16.05 -6.24 -1.88
N GLU A 87 -15.44 -7.02 -2.77
CA GLU A 87 -14.55 -8.13 -2.40
C GLU A 87 -13.13 -7.69 -2.00
N ILE A 88 -12.78 -6.42 -2.22
CA ILE A 88 -11.41 -5.93 -2.00
C ILE A 88 -11.29 -5.30 -0.62
N PHE A 89 -10.16 -5.57 0.04
CA PHE A 89 -9.75 -4.89 1.26
C PHE A 89 -8.39 -4.23 1.05
N VAL A 90 -8.30 -2.91 1.22
CA VAL A 90 -7.05 -2.15 1.16
C VAL A 90 -6.55 -1.89 2.57
N ALA A 91 -5.34 -2.35 2.88
CA ALA A 91 -4.72 -2.13 4.18
C ALA A 91 -3.37 -1.43 4.03
N GLU A 92 -3.11 -0.46 4.90
CA GLU A 92 -1.76 0.04 5.10
C GLU A 92 -0.98 -0.94 5.97
N ALA A 93 0.18 -1.38 5.49
CA ALA A 93 1.07 -2.34 6.15
C ALA A 93 2.27 -1.59 6.75
N ASP A 94 2.20 -1.31 8.05
CA ASP A 94 3.23 -0.58 8.78
C ASP A 94 4.33 -1.54 9.26
N GLU A 95 5.55 -1.34 8.77
CA GLU A 95 6.73 -2.13 9.11
C GLU A 95 7.33 -1.78 10.47
N SER A 96 7.00 -0.63 11.05
CA SER A 96 7.70 -0.01 12.18
C SER A 96 7.89 -0.91 13.41
N ASP A 97 7.00 -1.86 13.64
CA ASP A 97 7.06 -2.84 14.73
C ASP A 97 7.12 -4.30 14.23
N GLY A 98 7.33 -4.50 12.92
CA GLY A 98 7.41 -5.80 12.29
C GLY A 98 6.10 -6.58 12.22
N SER A 99 4.99 -6.04 12.73
CA SER A 99 3.71 -6.77 12.81
C SER A 99 3.01 -6.96 11.45
N PHE A 100 3.42 -6.23 10.42
CA PHE A 100 2.85 -6.33 9.06
C PHE A 100 2.94 -7.73 8.43
N ILE A 101 3.85 -8.57 8.89
CA ILE A 101 3.97 -9.97 8.47
C ILE A 101 2.73 -10.82 8.83
N GLU A 102 1.88 -10.35 9.73
CA GLU A 102 0.66 -11.06 10.13
C GLU A 102 -0.47 -10.97 9.08
N TYR A 103 -0.37 -10.08 8.09
CA TYR A 103 -1.49 -9.73 7.19
C TYR A 103 -1.86 -10.81 6.17
N ASN A 104 -0.93 -11.62 5.70
CA ASN A 104 -1.16 -12.66 4.66
C ASN A 104 -2.03 -12.16 3.48
N PRO A 105 -1.64 -11.08 2.79
CA PRO A 105 -2.49 -10.45 1.79
C PRO A 105 -2.56 -11.27 0.49
N PHE A 106 -3.60 -11.01 -0.32
CA PHE A 106 -3.67 -11.53 -1.69
C PHE A 106 -2.60 -10.86 -2.57
N ALA A 107 -2.42 -9.54 -2.45
CA ALA A 107 -1.40 -8.80 -3.20
C ALA A 107 -0.77 -7.72 -2.32
N ALA A 108 0.41 -7.26 -2.70
CA ALA A 108 1.04 -6.14 -2.04
C ALA A 108 1.57 -5.10 -3.05
N ILE A 109 1.61 -3.84 -2.59
CA ILE A 109 2.38 -2.77 -3.22
C ILE A 109 3.54 -2.44 -2.28
N VAL A 110 4.78 -2.50 -2.77
CA VAL A 110 5.96 -2.02 -2.04
C VAL A 110 6.47 -0.77 -2.74
N THR A 111 6.40 0.36 -2.05
CA THR A 111 6.75 1.67 -2.61
C THR A 111 8.25 1.90 -2.63
N ASN A 112 8.92 1.60 -1.53
CA ASN A 112 10.36 1.69 -1.35
C ASN A 112 10.78 0.86 -0.14
N VAL A 113 12.09 0.51 -0.06
CA VAL A 113 12.68 -0.19 1.08
C VAL A 113 13.97 0.53 1.46
N GLU A 114 13.90 1.33 2.51
CA GLU A 114 15.02 2.11 3.03
C GLU A 114 15.25 1.81 4.51
N HIS A 115 16.46 2.10 5.02
CA HIS A 115 16.76 1.89 6.42
C HIS A 115 16.14 2.99 7.27
N ASP A 116 15.04 2.66 7.93
CA ASP A 116 14.32 3.50 8.89
C ASP A 116 13.98 2.70 10.15
N HIS A 117 13.33 3.33 11.13
CA HIS A 117 12.94 2.70 12.41
C HIS A 117 14.12 2.00 13.10
N VAL A 118 15.24 2.70 13.23
CA VAL A 118 16.54 2.17 13.75
C VAL A 118 16.44 1.55 15.15
N ASP A 119 15.47 1.96 15.95
CA ASP A 119 15.19 1.40 17.26
C ASP A 119 14.66 -0.04 17.19
N PHE A 120 13.98 -0.39 16.09
CA PHE A 120 13.44 -1.73 15.85
C PHE A 120 14.33 -2.51 14.88
N PHE A 121 14.81 -1.84 13.84
CA PHE A 121 15.68 -2.41 12.81
C PHE A 121 17.11 -1.83 12.92
N PRO A 122 18.01 -2.44 13.68
CA PRO A 122 19.33 -1.86 13.92
C PRO A 122 20.24 -1.82 12.69
N THR A 123 19.92 -2.54 11.63
CA THR A 123 20.72 -2.59 10.40
C THR A 123 19.84 -2.55 9.14
N PRO A 124 20.37 -2.05 7.99
CA PRO A 124 19.66 -2.13 6.72
C PRO A 124 19.21 -3.55 6.35
N GLU A 125 20.03 -4.55 6.68
CA GLU A 125 19.72 -5.96 6.42
C GLU A 125 18.51 -6.46 7.21
N SER A 126 18.31 -5.98 8.46
CA SER A 126 17.15 -6.34 9.27
C SER A 126 15.85 -5.80 8.66
N VAL A 127 15.85 -4.59 8.09
CA VAL A 127 14.72 -4.05 7.32
C VAL A 127 14.46 -4.90 6.08
N ALA A 128 15.51 -5.15 5.27
CA ALA A 128 15.39 -5.94 4.07
C ALA A 128 14.85 -7.36 4.37
N GLN A 129 15.26 -7.97 5.49
CA GLN A 129 14.74 -9.27 5.91
C GLN A 129 13.25 -9.18 6.28
N ALA A 130 12.82 -8.17 7.03
CA ALA A 130 11.42 -8.00 7.38
C ALA A 130 10.51 -7.85 6.14
N PHE A 131 10.97 -7.11 5.12
CA PHE A 131 10.24 -7.02 3.85
C PHE A 131 10.23 -8.35 3.07
N ARG A 132 11.31 -9.14 3.09
CA ARG A 132 11.30 -10.49 2.51
C ARG A 132 10.29 -11.40 3.23
N ASP A 133 10.28 -11.35 4.56
CA ASP A 133 9.34 -12.14 5.38
C ASP A 133 7.90 -11.72 5.09
N PHE A 134 7.62 -10.42 4.97
CA PHE A 134 6.32 -9.90 4.57
C PHE A 134 5.90 -10.38 3.18
N VAL A 135 6.76 -10.25 2.17
CA VAL A 135 6.45 -10.70 0.80
C VAL A 135 6.21 -12.21 0.75
N ALA A 136 6.90 -12.99 1.58
CA ALA A 136 6.67 -14.43 1.70
C ALA A 136 5.27 -14.80 2.25
N THR A 137 4.56 -13.85 2.89
CA THR A 137 3.18 -14.05 3.37
C THR A 137 2.12 -13.82 2.29
N ILE A 138 2.47 -13.23 1.15
CA ILE A 138 1.53 -13.03 0.03
C ILE A 138 1.04 -14.38 -0.47
N LYS A 139 -0.28 -14.49 -0.69
CA LYS A 139 -0.89 -15.74 -1.18
C LYS A 139 -0.26 -16.18 -2.51
N PRO A 140 -0.05 -17.49 -2.74
CA PRO A 140 0.64 -17.98 -3.95
C PRO A 140 -0.01 -17.58 -5.27
N GLU A 141 -1.33 -17.38 -5.29
CA GLU A 141 -2.11 -16.93 -6.45
C GLU A 141 -2.11 -15.40 -6.63
N GLY A 142 -1.44 -14.71 -5.72
CA GLY A 142 -1.37 -13.25 -5.70
C GLY A 142 -0.18 -12.68 -6.46
N PHE A 143 0.12 -11.42 -6.19
CA PHE A 143 1.21 -10.71 -6.88
C PHE A 143 1.84 -9.62 -6.01
N LEU A 144 3.06 -9.24 -6.37
CA LEU A 144 3.79 -8.11 -5.80
C LEU A 144 3.94 -7.00 -6.85
N THR A 145 3.42 -5.80 -6.55
CA THR A 145 3.72 -4.58 -7.30
C THR A 145 4.85 -3.83 -6.60
N TYR A 146 5.91 -3.46 -7.31
CA TYR A 146 7.08 -2.82 -6.70
C TYR A 146 7.62 -1.67 -7.56
N CYS A 147 8.21 -0.67 -6.91
CA CYS A 147 8.87 0.44 -7.57
C CYS A 147 10.22 -0.01 -8.15
N ALA A 148 10.35 0.02 -9.47
CA ALA A 148 11.60 -0.35 -10.15
C ALA A 148 12.70 0.71 -10.00
N ASP A 149 12.33 1.93 -9.63
CA ASP A 149 13.25 3.06 -9.46
C ASP A 149 13.85 3.12 -8.04
N ASP A 150 13.31 2.32 -7.10
CA ASP A 150 13.85 2.19 -5.75
C ASP A 150 14.75 0.95 -5.66
N ALA A 151 16.00 1.15 -5.25
CA ALA A 151 16.98 0.08 -5.21
C ALA A 151 16.61 -1.04 -4.22
N GLY A 152 16.00 -0.70 -3.08
CA GLY A 152 15.60 -1.65 -2.07
C GLY A 152 14.42 -2.52 -2.51
N SER A 153 13.38 -1.92 -3.10
CA SER A 153 12.22 -2.67 -3.61
C SER A 153 12.60 -3.51 -4.84
N ALA A 154 13.49 -3.02 -5.72
CA ALA A 154 14.02 -3.79 -6.83
C ALA A 154 14.86 -5.00 -6.35
N ALA A 155 15.69 -4.82 -5.33
CA ALA A 155 16.44 -5.92 -4.71
C ALA A 155 15.51 -6.95 -4.07
N LEU A 156 14.44 -6.51 -3.37
CA LEU A 156 13.40 -7.38 -2.82
C LEU A 156 12.73 -8.21 -3.92
N ALA A 157 12.31 -7.58 -5.01
CA ALA A 157 11.69 -8.24 -6.15
C ALA A 157 12.64 -9.28 -6.79
N SER A 158 13.93 -8.98 -6.92
CA SER A 158 14.93 -9.89 -7.51
C SER A 158 15.08 -11.21 -6.74
N THR A 159 14.81 -11.21 -5.44
CA THR A 159 14.86 -12.40 -4.58
C THR A 159 13.54 -13.15 -4.50
N THR A 160 12.44 -12.56 -4.97
CA THR A 160 11.09 -13.13 -4.93
C THR A 160 10.84 -14.00 -6.16
N LYS A 161 10.75 -15.33 -5.98
CA LYS A 161 10.68 -16.29 -7.10
C LYS A 161 9.31 -16.94 -7.30
N SER A 162 8.43 -16.87 -6.31
CA SER A 162 7.18 -17.64 -6.27
C SER A 162 5.93 -16.84 -6.60
N LEU A 163 6.07 -15.53 -6.87
CA LEU A 163 4.95 -14.62 -7.12
C LEU A 163 5.03 -14.02 -8.52
N GLN A 164 3.87 -13.62 -9.04
CA GLN A 164 3.83 -12.68 -10.15
C GLN A 164 4.39 -11.33 -9.67
N LEU A 165 5.34 -10.79 -10.42
CA LEU A 165 5.94 -9.48 -10.15
C LEU A 165 5.43 -8.47 -11.17
N LEU A 166 5.11 -7.27 -10.69
CA LEU A 166 4.71 -6.13 -11.50
C LEU A 166 5.58 -4.93 -11.13
N SER A 167 6.37 -4.50 -12.05
CA SER A 167 7.24 -3.32 -11.88
C SER A 167 6.51 -2.05 -12.30
N TYR A 168 6.78 -0.94 -11.58
CA TYR A 168 6.34 0.38 -12.00
C TYR A 168 7.44 1.42 -11.76
N GLY A 169 7.43 2.50 -12.54
CA GLY A 169 8.37 3.60 -12.38
C GLY A 169 8.64 4.38 -13.66
N VAL A 170 9.71 5.18 -13.64
CA VAL A 170 10.24 5.90 -14.80
C VAL A 170 11.29 5.09 -15.55
N SER A 171 11.74 3.98 -14.98
CA SER A 171 12.71 3.08 -15.62
C SER A 171 12.13 2.47 -16.88
N GLU A 172 12.91 2.52 -17.98
CA GLU A 172 12.54 1.85 -19.21
C GLU A 172 12.41 0.34 -18.98
N GLY A 173 11.31 -0.24 -19.43
CA GLY A 173 11.05 -1.67 -19.25
C GLY A 173 10.20 -2.01 -18.02
N ALA A 174 9.82 -1.05 -17.19
CA ALA A 174 8.80 -1.27 -16.15
C ALA A 174 7.46 -1.68 -16.79
N ASP A 175 6.73 -2.62 -16.16
CA ASP A 175 5.41 -3.05 -16.63
C ASP A 175 4.44 -1.87 -16.74
N LEU A 176 4.43 -0.99 -15.75
CA LEU A 176 3.83 0.33 -15.84
C LEU A 176 4.93 1.38 -15.85
N HIS A 177 5.25 1.90 -17.01
CA HIS A 177 6.18 2.97 -17.20
C HIS A 177 5.46 4.32 -17.24
N ILE A 178 6.01 5.32 -16.55
CA ILE A 178 5.55 6.71 -16.63
C ILE A 178 6.64 7.61 -17.21
N ASP A 179 6.24 8.46 -18.15
CA ASP A 179 7.12 9.44 -18.78
C ASP A 179 6.38 10.78 -19.01
N HIS A 180 6.98 11.72 -19.74
CA HIS A 180 6.39 13.04 -19.99
C HIS A 180 5.87 13.68 -18.68
N ILE A 181 6.71 13.63 -17.63
CA ILE A 181 6.39 14.11 -16.29
C ILE A 181 6.42 15.62 -16.27
N GLU A 182 5.33 16.23 -15.79
CA GLU A 182 5.24 17.65 -15.50
C GLU A 182 4.88 17.86 -14.03
N LEU A 183 5.71 18.61 -13.32
CA LEU A 183 5.50 18.97 -11.92
C LEU A 183 5.03 20.41 -11.83
N MET A 184 3.87 20.60 -11.21
CA MET A 184 3.23 21.90 -11.02
C MET A 184 3.16 22.24 -9.53
N THR A 185 2.91 23.50 -9.19
CA THR A 185 2.79 23.94 -7.79
C THR A 185 1.66 23.22 -7.05
N MET A 186 0.55 22.94 -7.72
CA MET A 186 -0.66 22.34 -7.14
C MET A 186 -1.09 21.06 -7.83
N GLY A 187 -0.15 20.33 -8.42
CA GLY A 187 -0.46 19.07 -9.09
C GLY A 187 0.74 18.48 -9.80
N SER A 188 0.52 17.36 -10.46
CA SER A 188 1.53 16.71 -11.30
C SER A 188 0.87 15.83 -12.35
N THR A 189 1.48 15.72 -13.53
CA THR A 189 0.99 14.86 -14.61
C THR A 189 2.09 13.96 -15.15
N ALA A 190 1.70 12.81 -15.69
CA ALA A 190 2.58 11.90 -16.41
C ALA A 190 1.79 11.08 -17.42
N ARG A 191 2.41 10.74 -18.55
CA ARG A 191 1.85 9.72 -19.44
C ARG A 191 2.10 8.33 -18.84
N ALA A 192 1.07 7.48 -18.85
CA ALA A 192 1.15 6.10 -18.36
C ALA A 192 1.17 5.10 -19.53
N VAL A 193 2.14 4.19 -19.50
CA VAL A 193 2.33 3.14 -20.49
C VAL A 193 2.30 1.78 -19.78
N TRP A 194 1.28 0.98 -20.04
CA TRP A 194 1.10 -0.36 -19.47
C TRP A 194 1.54 -1.42 -20.47
N LYS A 195 2.60 -2.17 -20.15
CA LYS A 195 3.13 -3.26 -21.00
C LYS A 195 3.30 -2.83 -22.47
N GLY A 196 3.91 -1.65 -22.66
CA GLY A 196 4.21 -1.07 -23.96
C GLY A 196 3.04 -0.35 -24.66
N LYS A 197 1.87 -0.25 -24.04
CA LYS A 197 0.71 0.47 -24.59
C LYS A 197 0.36 1.67 -23.75
N THR A 198 0.24 2.85 -24.35
CA THR A 198 -0.26 4.04 -23.65
C THR A 198 -1.71 3.78 -23.19
N VAL A 199 -1.96 3.96 -21.89
CA VAL A 199 -3.28 3.77 -21.27
C VAL A 199 -3.94 5.07 -20.84
N GLY A 200 -3.23 6.19 -20.89
CA GLY A 200 -3.74 7.52 -20.60
C GLY A 200 -2.71 8.39 -19.89
N HIS A 201 -3.20 9.41 -19.20
CA HIS A 201 -2.38 10.31 -18.38
C HIS A 201 -2.82 10.25 -16.93
N ILE A 202 -1.85 10.13 -16.03
CA ILE A 202 -2.06 10.35 -14.60
C ILE A 202 -2.10 11.87 -14.42
N GLU A 203 -3.17 12.40 -13.84
CA GLU A 203 -3.35 13.81 -13.54
C GLU A 203 -3.70 13.94 -12.06
N LEU A 204 -2.75 14.36 -11.24
CA LEU A 204 -2.94 14.47 -9.78
C LEU A 204 -3.16 15.90 -9.36
N GLN A 205 -4.01 16.11 -8.36
CA GLN A 205 -4.22 17.39 -7.67
C GLN A 205 -3.24 17.59 -6.49
N VAL A 206 -2.26 16.71 -6.36
CA VAL A 206 -1.19 16.79 -5.37
C VAL A 206 0.15 16.88 -6.08
N PRO A 207 1.07 17.75 -5.63
CA PRO A 207 2.36 17.94 -6.27
C PRO A 207 3.36 16.82 -5.91
N GLY A 208 4.39 16.69 -6.73
CA GLY A 208 5.58 15.92 -6.41
C GLY A 208 5.74 14.61 -7.19
N HIS A 209 6.97 14.35 -7.58
CA HIS A 209 7.37 13.16 -8.33
C HIS A 209 7.00 11.86 -7.58
N HIS A 210 7.22 11.84 -6.26
CA HIS A 210 6.87 10.69 -5.43
C HIS A 210 5.36 10.34 -5.48
N ASN A 211 4.47 11.34 -5.62
CA ASN A 211 3.04 11.08 -5.75
C ASN A 211 2.68 10.48 -7.11
N LEU A 212 3.40 10.83 -8.18
CA LEU A 212 3.25 10.16 -9.48
C LEU A 212 3.70 8.71 -9.42
N LEU A 213 4.80 8.41 -8.74
CA LEU A 213 5.23 7.02 -8.51
C LEU A 213 4.20 6.24 -7.68
N ASN A 214 3.67 6.82 -6.61
CA ASN A 214 2.61 6.18 -5.83
C ASN A 214 1.37 5.88 -6.70
N ALA A 215 0.95 6.84 -7.53
CA ALA A 215 -0.18 6.67 -8.45
C ALA A 215 0.12 5.62 -9.54
N ALA A 216 1.36 5.53 -10.02
CA ALA A 216 1.78 4.50 -10.97
C ALA A 216 1.67 3.10 -10.35
N GLY A 217 2.08 2.91 -9.10
CA GLY A 217 1.90 1.64 -8.37
C GLY A 217 0.43 1.27 -8.19
N VAL A 218 -0.43 2.25 -7.90
CA VAL A 218 -1.88 2.07 -7.82
C VAL A 218 -2.46 1.66 -9.17
N LEU A 219 -2.10 2.37 -10.25
CA LEU A 219 -2.59 2.08 -11.60
C LEU A 219 -2.16 0.68 -12.06
N ALA A 220 -0.88 0.31 -11.85
CA ALA A 220 -0.39 -1.03 -12.17
C ALA A 220 -1.18 -2.12 -11.45
N THR A 221 -1.42 -1.93 -10.15
CA THR A 221 -2.19 -2.86 -9.31
C THR A 221 -3.63 -2.98 -9.79
N GLY A 222 -4.30 -1.85 -10.04
CA GLY A 222 -5.69 -1.84 -10.51
C GLY A 222 -5.86 -2.48 -11.89
N LEU A 223 -4.95 -2.21 -12.83
CA LEU A 223 -4.94 -2.84 -14.16
C LEU A 223 -4.72 -4.36 -14.07
N ASN A 224 -3.82 -4.81 -13.19
CA ASN A 224 -3.59 -6.26 -13.01
C ASN A 224 -4.78 -6.96 -12.33
N LEU A 225 -5.57 -6.25 -11.55
CA LEU A 225 -6.84 -6.74 -10.99
C LEU A 225 -7.98 -6.78 -12.01
N GLY A 226 -7.76 -6.23 -13.23
CA GLY A 226 -8.73 -6.24 -14.31
C GLY A 226 -9.64 -5.01 -14.39
N PHE A 227 -9.35 -3.96 -13.62
CA PHE A 227 -10.09 -2.70 -13.70
C PHE A 227 -9.73 -1.88 -14.95
N GLY A 228 -10.65 -1.08 -15.43
CA GLY A 228 -10.46 -0.21 -16.58
C GLY A 228 -9.50 0.95 -16.29
N ALA A 229 -8.62 1.25 -17.25
CA ALA A 229 -7.65 2.33 -17.09
C ALA A 229 -8.32 3.71 -16.93
N ALA A 230 -9.40 3.96 -17.68
CA ALA A 230 -10.09 5.25 -17.65
C ALA A 230 -10.70 5.55 -16.28
N GLU A 231 -11.34 4.56 -15.67
CA GLU A 231 -11.95 4.68 -14.33
C GLU A 231 -10.88 4.84 -13.26
N LEU A 232 -9.80 4.05 -13.31
CA LEU A 232 -8.66 4.17 -12.39
C LEU A 232 -8.03 5.56 -12.46
N LEU A 233 -7.76 6.06 -13.66
CA LEU A 233 -7.18 7.40 -13.89
C LEU A 233 -8.14 8.50 -13.42
N THR A 234 -9.44 8.36 -13.66
CA THR A 234 -10.46 9.27 -13.14
C THR A 234 -10.42 9.31 -11.62
N GLY A 235 -10.38 8.16 -10.96
CA GLY A 235 -10.29 8.08 -9.50
C GLY A 235 -9.02 8.73 -8.95
N LEU A 236 -7.86 8.45 -9.55
CA LEU A 236 -6.58 9.10 -9.18
C LEU A 236 -6.67 10.61 -9.32
N GLY A 237 -7.32 11.14 -10.37
CA GLY A 237 -7.54 12.57 -10.60
C GLY A 237 -8.43 13.25 -9.55
N THR A 238 -9.23 12.49 -8.79
CA THR A 238 -10.05 13.04 -7.69
C THR A 238 -9.32 13.08 -6.36
N PHE A 239 -8.15 12.44 -6.24
CA PHE A 239 -7.40 12.38 -5.00
C PHE A 239 -6.83 13.76 -4.61
N ARG A 240 -7.16 14.24 -3.40
CA ARG A 240 -6.78 15.56 -2.87
C ARG A 240 -5.80 15.49 -1.69
N GLY A 241 -5.22 14.34 -1.45
CA GLY A 241 -4.33 14.12 -0.31
C GLY A 241 -5.00 13.42 0.87
N THR A 242 -4.20 13.21 1.92
CA THR A 242 -4.64 12.63 3.19
C THR A 242 -4.52 13.68 4.29
N GLY A 243 -5.52 13.79 5.16
CA GLY A 243 -5.47 14.63 6.34
C GLY A 243 -4.24 14.30 7.21
N ARG A 244 -3.63 15.31 7.81
CA ARG A 244 -2.34 15.36 8.50
C ARG A 244 -1.10 15.50 7.59
N ARG A 245 -1.21 15.49 6.24
CA ARG A 245 -0.04 15.62 5.35
C ARG A 245 -0.12 16.78 4.35
N PHE A 246 -1.27 17.47 4.23
CA PHE A 246 -1.48 18.61 3.34
C PHE A 246 -2.43 19.66 3.95
N GLU A 247 -2.36 19.90 5.26
CA GLU A 247 -2.99 21.07 5.87
C GLU A 247 -2.02 22.26 5.66
N LEU A 248 -2.42 23.21 4.79
CA LEU A 248 -1.79 24.52 4.63
C LEU A 248 -2.22 25.43 5.77
#